data_d8f533821d104374f60ff3c36f22776f
#
_entry.id   d8f533821d104374f60ff3c36f22776f
#
_cell.length_a   1.000
_cell.length_b   1.000
_cell.length_c   1.000
_cell.angle_alpha   90.00
_cell.angle_beta   90.00
_cell.angle_gamma   90.00
#
_symmetry.space_group_name_H-M   'P 1'
#
loop_
_entity.id
_entity.type
_entity.pdbx_description
1 polymer ?
#
loop_
_entity_poly.entity_id
_entity_poly.type
_entity_poly.pdbx_seq_one_letter_code
_entity_poly.pdbx_strand_id
1 'polypeptide(L)'
;MPKVPAEARELFRRGEWTQDTRAICRGYTNANLVIVPRDLAYDFLLFCQRNPKPCPVLEVLDEGDPIVKRLADGADIRTDLPRYRVFVRGELVDEPTDVAEYWRDDLVTFLFGCSGTFLDPLEKAGIHVRLGHGDSDPGIGVYVTNIPTVPAGRLHGPMVVSMRSVRADLVSRAVMVTSRFPNHHGAPVHVGDPAAIGIRDLSTPDWGRGPVTVLPGEVPIFWACGVTPQTVAQESKPGLMITHYPMHMLISDIPAEEGVPV
;
A
#
# COMPACT_ATOMS: atom_id res chain seq x y z
N MET A 1 10.97 -16.12 -9.93
CA MET A 1 10.01 -15.27 -9.20
C MET A 1 8.81 -16.13 -8.82
N PRO A 2 8.40 -16.13 -7.54
CA PRO A 2 7.27 -16.94 -7.08
C PRO A 2 5.98 -16.50 -7.78
N LYS A 3 5.14 -17.48 -8.12
CA LYS A 3 3.84 -17.28 -8.76
C LYS A 3 2.68 -17.64 -7.82
N VAL A 4 2.96 -18.41 -6.78
CA VAL A 4 2.01 -18.89 -5.78
C VAL A 4 2.20 -18.08 -4.50
N PRO A 5 1.14 -17.47 -3.93
CA PRO A 5 1.23 -16.65 -2.73
C PRO A 5 1.89 -17.33 -1.53
N ALA A 6 1.52 -18.57 -1.24
CA ALA A 6 2.09 -19.33 -0.13
C ALA A 6 3.61 -19.55 -0.28
N GLU A 7 4.10 -19.83 -1.50
CA GLU A 7 5.53 -19.93 -1.78
C GLU A 7 6.25 -18.60 -1.56
N ALA A 8 5.62 -17.48 -1.96
CA ALA A 8 6.18 -16.16 -1.75
C ALA A 8 6.32 -15.84 -0.25
N ARG A 9 5.27 -16.12 0.55
CA ARG A 9 5.30 -15.92 2.01
C ARG A 9 6.35 -16.79 2.69
N GLU A 10 6.55 -18.03 2.22
CA GLU A 10 7.61 -18.90 2.74
C GLU A 10 9.02 -18.31 2.49
N LEU A 11 9.26 -17.71 1.30
CA LEU A 11 10.52 -17.02 1.01
C LEU A 11 10.72 -15.79 1.90
N PHE A 12 9.65 -15.05 2.22
CA PHE A 12 9.71 -13.91 3.14
C PHE A 12 10.10 -14.38 4.54
N ARG A 13 9.41 -15.39 5.06
CA ARG A 13 9.65 -15.98 6.39
C ARG A 13 11.08 -16.47 6.58
N ARG A 14 11.71 -16.97 5.50
CA ARG A 14 13.11 -17.40 5.52
C ARG A 14 14.11 -16.27 5.29
N GLY A 15 13.65 -15.05 5.01
CA GLY A 15 14.53 -13.94 4.62
C GLY A 15 15.20 -14.10 3.26
N GLU A 16 14.74 -15.04 2.43
CA GLU A 16 15.28 -15.31 1.10
C GLU A 16 14.76 -14.33 0.04
N TRP A 17 13.67 -13.61 0.34
CA TRP A 17 13.13 -12.53 -0.48
C TRP A 17 12.83 -11.31 0.38
N THR A 18 13.65 -10.26 0.23
CA THR A 18 13.52 -8.98 0.93
C THR A 18 13.24 -7.81 -0.01
N GLN A 19 12.94 -8.13 -1.29
CA GLN A 19 12.62 -7.16 -2.33
C GLN A 19 11.12 -6.82 -2.33
N ASP A 20 10.76 -5.81 -3.12
CA ASP A 20 9.35 -5.42 -3.27
C ASP A 20 8.48 -6.54 -3.90
N THR A 21 7.17 -6.47 -3.64
CA THR A 21 6.19 -7.50 -4.06
C THR A 21 5.45 -7.17 -5.34
N ARG A 22 5.75 -6.04 -6.01
CA ARG A 22 4.98 -5.55 -7.17
C ARG A 22 5.00 -6.47 -8.39
N ALA A 23 6.08 -7.24 -8.57
CA ALA A 23 6.29 -8.07 -9.75
C ALA A 23 6.00 -9.55 -9.54
N ILE A 24 5.72 -9.98 -8.30
CA ILE A 24 5.49 -11.39 -7.95
C ILE A 24 4.01 -11.66 -7.69
N CYS A 25 3.58 -12.90 -7.89
CA CYS A 25 2.21 -13.36 -7.67
C CYS A 25 1.16 -12.43 -8.30
N ARG A 26 1.39 -12.01 -9.56
CA ARG A 26 0.44 -11.17 -10.29
C ARG A 26 -0.91 -11.84 -10.39
N GLY A 27 -1.99 -11.08 -10.29
CA GLY A 27 -3.37 -11.58 -10.31
C GLY A 27 -3.90 -11.96 -8.94
N TYR A 28 -3.11 -11.76 -7.86
CA TYR A 28 -3.57 -11.91 -6.48
C TYR A 28 -3.69 -10.56 -5.76
N THR A 29 -4.56 -10.52 -4.75
CA THR A 29 -4.75 -9.36 -3.89
C THR A 29 -3.50 -9.08 -3.08
N ASN A 30 -3.08 -7.81 -3.06
CA ASN A 30 -2.01 -7.32 -2.20
C ASN A 30 -2.63 -6.53 -1.05
N ALA A 31 -2.14 -6.73 0.17
CA ALA A 31 -2.62 -6.03 1.34
C ALA A 31 -1.51 -5.23 2.03
N ASN A 32 -1.79 -3.96 2.28
CA ASN A 32 -1.00 -3.11 3.15
C ASN A 32 -1.25 -3.51 4.61
N LEU A 33 -0.28 -3.26 5.47
CA LEU A 33 -0.31 -3.63 6.88
C LEU A 33 -0.16 -2.42 7.78
N VAL A 34 -0.97 -2.36 8.82
CA VAL A 34 -0.76 -1.52 10.01
C VAL A 34 -1.05 -2.35 11.26
N ILE A 35 -0.16 -2.28 12.24
CA ILE A 35 -0.31 -2.88 13.56
C ILE A 35 -0.21 -1.76 14.59
N VAL A 36 -1.18 -1.70 15.49
CA VAL A 36 -1.25 -0.69 16.56
C VAL A 36 -1.64 -1.34 17.89
N PRO A 37 -1.28 -0.75 19.04
CA PRO A 37 -1.81 -1.16 20.33
C PRO A 37 -3.34 -1.03 20.41
N ARG A 38 -3.98 -1.86 21.22
CA ARG A 38 -5.43 -1.88 21.45
C ARG A 38 -6.01 -0.50 21.78
N ASP A 39 -5.29 0.29 22.58
CA ASP A 39 -5.75 1.63 22.99
C ASP A 39 -5.87 2.62 21.81
N LEU A 40 -5.21 2.31 20.67
CA LEU A 40 -5.28 3.08 19.44
C LEU A 40 -6.18 2.42 18.38
N ALA A 41 -6.52 1.15 18.53
CA ALA A 41 -7.18 0.35 17.48
C ALA A 41 -8.55 0.91 17.08
N TYR A 42 -9.36 1.40 18.03
CA TYR A 42 -10.65 2.02 17.71
C TYR A 42 -10.48 3.32 16.92
N ASP A 43 -9.57 4.19 17.34
CA ASP A 43 -9.29 5.44 16.60
C ASP A 43 -8.76 5.13 15.19
N PHE A 44 -7.93 4.09 15.04
CA PHE A 44 -7.42 3.69 13.74
C PHE A 44 -8.52 3.08 12.84
N LEU A 45 -9.41 2.25 13.39
CA LEU A 45 -10.57 1.75 12.66
C LEU A 45 -11.48 2.89 12.18
N LEU A 46 -11.75 3.87 13.05
CA LEU A 46 -12.52 5.06 12.71
C LEU A 46 -11.79 5.91 11.66
N PHE A 47 -10.47 6.02 11.75
CA PHE A 47 -9.65 6.69 10.75
C PHE A 47 -9.80 6.00 9.38
N CYS A 48 -9.70 4.68 9.30
CA CYS A 48 -9.91 3.93 8.06
C CYS A 48 -11.33 4.13 7.50
N GLN A 49 -12.36 4.08 8.36
CA GLN A 49 -13.76 4.31 7.97
C GLN A 49 -13.99 5.72 7.39
N ARG A 50 -13.31 6.73 7.94
CA ARG A 50 -13.38 8.12 7.46
C ARG A 50 -12.53 8.36 6.21
N ASN A 51 -11.52 7.52 5.98
CA ASN A 51 -10.55 7.62 4.89
C ASN A 51 -10.49 6.33 4.06
N PRO A 52 -11.62 5.86 3.49
CA PRO A 52 -11.66 4.56 2.81
C PRO A 52 -10.83 4.52 1.52
N LYS A 53 -10.48 5.67 0.94
CA LYS A 53 -9.60 5.74 -0.23
C LYS A 53 -8.16 5.30 0.08
N PRO A 54 -7.44 5.92 1.03
CA PRO A 54 -6.08 5.48 1.39
C PRO A 54 -6.04 4.21 2.26
N CYS A 55 -7.11 3.92 3.01
CA CYS A 55 -7.16 2.82 3.98
C CYS A 55 -8.41 1.94 3.81
N PRO A 56 -8.62 1.30 2.64
CA PRO A 56 -9.78 0.42 2.42
C PRO A 56 -9.56 -0.91 3.16
N VAL A 57 -10.17 -1.08 4.34
CA VAL A 57 -9.99 -2.25 5.21
C VAL A 57 -10.51 -3.51 4.54
N LEU A 58 -9.69 -4.56 4.52
CA LEU A 58 -10.01 -5.90 4.04
C LEU A 58 -10.22 -6.88 5.19
N GLU A 59 -9.33 -6.83 6.20
CA GLU A 59 -9.38 -7.70 7.37
C GLU A 59 -8.80 -6.98 8.58
N VAL A 60 -9.39 -7.23 9.75
CA VAL A 60 -8.84 -6.82 11.06
C VAL A 60 -8.68 -8.10 11.87
N LEU A 61 -7.48 -8.33 12.41
CA LEU A 61 -7.21 -9.50 13.24
C LEU A 61 -7.61 -9.22 14.68
N ASP A 62 -7.91 -10.29 15.42
CA ASP A 62 -8.17 -10.20 16.84
C ASP A 62 -6.94 -9.71 17.61
N GLU A 63 -7.16 -9.09 18.76
CA GLU A 63 -6.10 -8.62 19.64
C GLU A 63 -5.13 -9.76 20.01
N GLY A 64 -3.83 -9.51 19.81
CA GLY A 64 -2.75 -10.46 20.09
C GLY A 64 -2.62 -11.63 19.10
N ASP A 65 -3.57 -11.79 18.17
CA ASP A 65 -3.49 -12.86 17.17
C ASP A 65 -2.71 -12.41 15.92
N PRO A 66 -1.55 -13.02 15.61
CA PRO A 66 -0.78 -12.66 14.42
C PRO A 66 -1.22 -13.41 13.16
N ILE A 67 -2.20 -14.32 13.25
CA ILE A 67 -2.55 -15.24 12.18
C ILE A 67 -3.70 -14.71 11.35
N VAL A 68 -3.44 -14.54 10.06
CA VAL A 68 -4.45 -14.15 9.05
C VAL A 68 -5.43 -15.29 8.84
N LYS A 69 -6.74 -14.98 8.78
CA LYS A 69 -7.80 -15.99 8.68
C LYS A 69 -8.52 -15.98 7.34
N ARG A 70 -8.63 -14.83 6.67
CA ARG A 70 -9.43 -14.68 5.47
C ARG A 70 -8.61 -14.39 4.21
N LEU A 71 -7.69 -13.43 4.27
CA LEU A 71 -6.90 -13.04 3.11
C LEU A 71 -5.83 -14.06 2.76
N ALA A 72 -5.23 -14.70 3.75
CA ALA A 72 -4.14 -15.66 3.59
C ALA A 72 -4.16 -16.61 4.77
N ASP A 73 -4.99 -17.66 4.72
CA ASP A 73 -5.23 -18.54 5.85
C ASP A 73 -3.94 -19.16 6.41
N GLY A 74 -3.73 -18.99 7.72
CA GLY A 74 -2.53 -19.45 8.42
C GLY A 74 -1.26 -18.63 8.20
N ALA A 75 -1.31 -17.51 7.43
CA ALA A 75 -0.17 -16.61 7.29
C ALA A 75 0.09 -15.86 8.62
N ASP A 76 1.35 -15.81 9.02
CA ASP A 76 1.80 -15.07 10.20
C ASP A 76 2.28 -13.67 9.80
N ILE A 77 1.53 -12.62 10.17
CA ILE A 77 1.85 -11.24 9.77
C ILE A 77 3.15 -10.70 10.39
N ARG A 78 3.76 -11.42 11.32
CA ARG A 78 5.05 -11.04 11.92
C ARG A 78 6.22 -11.32 10.99
N THR A 79 6.07 -12.29 10.06
CA THR A 79 7.14 -12.82 9.21
C THR A 79 6.80 -12.93 7.73
N ASP A 80 5.51 -12.89 7.37
CA ASP A 80 5.04 -13.20 6.01
C ASP A 80 4.90 -11.95 5.10
N LEU A 81 5.57 -10.86 5.47
CA LEU A 81 5.89 -9.73 4.60
C LEU A 81 7.41 -9.61 4.44
N PRO A 82 7.91 -9.11 3.30
CA PRO A 82 9.36 -9.06 3.08
C PRO A 82 10.08 -8.06 3.98
N ARG A 83 9.38 -6.99 4.42
CA ARG A 83 9.98 -5.93 5.23
C ARG A 83 8.93 -5.03 5.88
N TYR A 84 9.27 -4.51 7.05
CA TYR A 84 8.40 -3.67 7.88
C TYR A 84 9.03 -2.32 8.18
N ARG A 85 8.25 -1.43 8.79
CA ARG A 85 8.69 -0.19 9.44
C ARG A 85 8.10 -0.08 10.82
N VAL A 86 8.94 0.21 11.80
CA VAL A 86 8.55 0.38 13.19
C VAL A 86 8.66 1.86 13.57
N PHE A 87 7.54 2.45 13.96
CA PHE A 87 7.46 3.83 14.43
C PHE A 87 7.20 3.86 15.93
N VAL A 88 8.02 4.60 16.67
CA VAL A 88 7.83 4.87 18.10
C VAL A 88 7.76 6.37 18.31
N ARG A 89 6.64 6.86 18.84
CA ARG A 89 6.37 8.28 19.05
C ARG A 89 6.59 9.15 17.80
N GLY A 90 6.24 8.60 16.63
CA GLY A 90 6.36 9.26 15.33
C GLY A 90 7.71 9.14 14.65
N GLU A 91 8.72 8.63 15.33
CA GLU A 91 10.05 8.40 14.77
C GLU A 91 10.16 7.00 14.17
N LEU A 92 10.70 6.88 12.97
CA LEU A 92 11.06 5.59 12.36
C LEU A 92 12.31 5.06 13.08
N VAL A 93 12.14 4.00 13.87
CA VAL A 93 13.22 3.45 14.70
C VAL A 93 13.85 2.20 14.10
N ASP A 94 13.13 1.45 13.25
CA ASP A 94 13.64 0.21 12.65
C ASP A 94 12.93 -0.12 11.33
N GLU A 95 13.62 -0.88 10.47
CA GLU A 95 13.13 -1.39 9.19
C GLU A 95 13.46 -2.89 9.02
N PRO A 96 12.93 -3.77 9.90
CA PRO A 96 13.28 -5.17 9.96
C PRO A 96 12.60 -6.02 8.87
N THR A 97 13.07 -7.27 8.71
CA THR A 97 12.44 -8.29 7.87
C THR A 97 11.39 -9.13 8.60
N ASP A 98 11.37 -9.07 9.94
CA ASP A 98 10.32 -9.62 10.78
C ASP A 98 10.08 -8.72 12.00
N VAL A 99 8.90 -8.85 12.64
CA VAL A 99 8.52 -8.03 13.79
C VAL A 99 8.16 -8.87 15.03
N ALA A 100 8.67 -10.10 15.11
CA ALA A 100 8.40 -10.99 16.23
C ALA A 100 8.88 -10.41 17.58
N GLU A 101 10.03 -9.72 17.59
CA GLU A 101 10.56 -9.06 18.80
C GLU A 101 9.72 -7.86 19.26
N TYR A 102 8.96 -7.23 18.35
CA TYR A 102 8.06 -6.12 18.66
C TYR A 102 6.65 -6.60 19.06
N TRP A 103 6.38 -7.90 18.90
CA TRP A 103 5.04 -8.45 19.11
C TRP A 103 4.64 -8.44 20.59
N ARG A 104 3.39 -8.06 20.84
CA ARG A 104 2.77 -8.03 22.17
C ARG A 104 1.32 -8.50 22.06
N ASP A 105 0.78 -9.04 23.13
CA ASP A 105 -0.59 -9.57 23.20
C ASP A 105 -1.69 -8.47 23.13
N ASP A 106 -1.30 -7.18 23.20
CA ASP A 106 -2.20 -6.03 23.07
C ASP A 106 -2.24 -5.43 21.66
N LEU A 107 -1.58 -6.06 20.68
CA LEU A 107 -1.52 -5.52 19.31
C LEU A 107 -2.72 -5.97 18.47
N VAL A 108 -3.24 -5.04 17.67
CA VAL A 108 -4.31 -5.25 16.69
C VAL A 108 -3.79 -4.95 15.30
N THR A 109 -3.99 -5.89 14.38
CA THR A 109 -3.54 -5.79 13.00
C THR A 109 -4.68 -5.39 12.07
N PHE A 110 -4.39 -4.46 11.17
CA PHE A 110 -5.26 -4.02 10.10
C PHE A 110 -4.61 -4.34 8.75
N LEU A 111 -5.33 -5.06 7.91
CA LEU A 111 -4.97 -5.32 6.52
C LEU A 111 -5.92 -4.55 5.61
N PHE A 112 -5.38 -3.79 4.68
CA PHE A 112 -6.18 -2.99 3.74
C PHE A 112 -5.60 -3.06 2.33
N GLY A 113 -6.48 -2.87 1.33
CA GLY A 113 -6.15 -3.09 -0.07
C GLY A 113 -5.02 -2.22 -0.58
N CYS A 114 -4.38 -2.69 -1.62
CA CYS A 114 -3.25 -2.03 -2.27
C CYS A 114 -3.50 -1.87 -3.77
N SER A 115 -3.02 -0.78 -4.34
CA SER A 115 -3.06 -0.53 -5.79
C SER A 115 -2.22 -1.52 -6.61
N GLY A 116 -1.39 -2.34 -5.97
CA GLY A 116 -0.73 -3.48 -6.59
C GLY A 116 -1.71 -4.50 -7.17
N THR A 117 -2.87 -4.64 -6.54
CA THR A 117 -3.93 -5.58 -6.94
C THR A 117 -4.47 -5.31 -8.33
N PHE A 118 -4.64 -4.04 -8.74
CA PHE A 118 -5.19 -3.73 -10.07
C PHE A 118 -4.13 -3.58 -11.19
N LEU A 119 -2.85 -3.90 -10.94
CA LEU A 119 -1.82 -3.86 -11.98
C LEU A 119 -2.10 -4.86 -13.10
N ASP A 120 -2.45 -6.09 -12.77
CA ASP A 120 -2.81 -7.11 -13.75
C ASP A 120 -4.10 -6.78 -14.54
N PRO A 121 -5.19 -6.31 -13.91
CA PRO A 121 -6.35 -5.75 -14.61
C PRO A 121 -6.02 -4.59 -15.56
N LEU A 122 -5.11 -3.69 -15.22
CA LEU A 122 -4.66 -2.62 -16.14
C LEU A 122 -3.95 -3.20 -17.36
N GLU A 123 -3.02 -4.14 -17.16
CA GLU A 123 -2.31 -4.82 -18.25
C GLU A 123 -3.30 -5.56 -19.16
N LYS A 124 -4.25 -6.32 -18.62
CA LYS A 124 -5.33 -6.99 -19.37
C LYS A 124 -6.18 -6.01 -20.17
N ALA A 125 -6.34 -4.78 -19.70
CA ALA A 125 -7.04 -3.71 -20.40
C ALA A 125 -6.18 -2.98 -21.44
N GLY A 126 -4.94 -3.44 -21.69
CA GLY A 126 -4.00 -2.85 -22.65
C GLY A 126 -3.29 -1.60 -22.13
N ILE A 127 -3.26 -1.41 -20.80
CA ILE A 127 -2.56 -0.29 -20.16
C ILE A 127 -1.29 -0.82 -19.52
N HIS A 128 -0.17 -0.63 -20.20
CA HIS A 128 1.13 -1.04 -19.67
C HIS A 128 1.58 -0.10 -18.57
N VAL A 129 1.83 -0.65 -17.38
CA VAL A 129 2.31 0.08 -16.19
C VAL A 129 3.79 -0.21 -16.00
N ARG A 130 4.60 0.84 -16.05
CA ARG A 130 6.04 0.75 -15.76
C ARG A 130 6.25 0.57 -14.25
N LEU A 131 7.03 -0.43 -13.86
CA LEU A 131 7.23 -0.81 -12.46
C LEU A 131 8.58 -0.39 -11.87
N GLY A 132 9.46 0.22 -12.67
CA GLY A 132 10.79 0.64 -12.22
C GLY A 132 11.80 -0.50 -12.15
N HIS A 133 11.73 -1.42 -13.07
CA HIS A 133 12.70 -2.50 -13.20
C HIS A 133 13.76 -2.13 -14.27
N GLY A 134 14.93 -1.68 -13.79
CA GLY A 134 16.05 -1.27 -14.63
C GLY A 134 16.10 0.24 -14.92
N ASP A 135 17.22 0.68 -15.50
CA ASP A 135 17.55 2.10 -15.69
C ASP A 135 16.62 2.83 -16.68
N SER A 136 15.91 2.08 -17.54
CA SER A 136 15.01 2.63 -18.56
C SER A 136 13.54 2.64 -18.16
N ASP A 137 13.18 2.06 -17.01
CA ASP A 137 11.79 1.99 -16.52
C ASP A 137 11.60 2.96 -15.36
N PRO A 138 10.94 4.13 -15.56
CA PRO A 138 10.83 5.20 -14.56
C PRO A 138 10.02 4.84 -13.32
N GLY A 139 9.38 3.69 -13.28
CA GLY A 139 8.79 3.16 -12.06
C GLY A 139 7.52 3.83 -11.56
N ILE A 140 7.15 3.43 -10.33
CA ILE A 140 6.05 3.99 -9.57
C ILE A 140 6.63 4.90 -8.49
N GLY A 141 6.28 6.18 -8.53
CA GLY A 141 6.60 7.13 -7.47
C GLY A 141 5.49 7.18 -6.42
N VAL A 142 5.86 7.35 -5.17
CA VAL A 142 4.95 7.54 -4.05
C VAL A 142 5.25 8.90 -3.41
N TYR A 143 4.23 9.72 -3.24
CA TYR A 143 4.37 11.14 -2.87
C TYR A 143 3.43 11.51 -1.73
N VAL A 144 3.92 12.34 -0.82
CA VAL A 144 3.11 13.06 0.17
C VAL A 144 2.41 14.23 -0.55
N THR A 145 1.10 14.39 -0.30
CA THR A 145 0.31 15.45 -0.92
C THR A 145 -0.11 16.52 0.09
N ASN A 146 -0.73 17.60 -0.40
CA ASN A 146 -1.40 18.59 0.43
C ASN A 146 -2.88 18.23 0.72
N ILE A 147 -3.35 17.04 0.28
CA ILE A 147 -4.71 16.57 0.54
C ILE A 147 -4.78 16.08 1.99
N PRO A 148 -5.57 16.71 2.87
CA PRO A 148 -5.67 16.26 4.26
C PRO A 148 -6.48 14.96 4.35
N THR A 149 -6.14 14.10 5.31
CA THR A 149 -7.05 13.04 5.75
C THR A 149 -8.10 13.60 6.72
N VAL A 150 -9.24 12.90 6.84
CA VAL A 150 -10.25 13.22 7.85
C VAL A 150 -9.78 12.67 9.21
N PRO A 151 -9.55 13.51 10.22
CA PRO A 151 -9.03 13.07 11.51
C PRO A 151 -9.96 12.09 12.24
N ALA A 152 -9.37 11.19 13.06
CA ALA A 152 -10.07 10.32 13.99
C ALA A 152 -9.29 10.22 15.30
N GLY A 153 -9.90 10.62 16.41
CA GLY A 153 -9.19 10.78 17.66
C GLY A 153 -7.97 11.70 17.49
N ARG A 154 -6.80 11.20 17.86
CA ARG A 154 -5.52 11.91 17.66
C ARG A 154 -4.88 11.68 16.28
N LEU A 155 -5.44 10.77 15.48
CA LEU A 155 -4.86 10.40 14.18
C LEU A 155 -5.22 11.42 13.11
N HIS A 156 -4.22 11.98 12.47
CA HIS A 156 -4.32 12.93 11.35
C HIS A 156 -3.03 12.93 10.54
N GLY A 157 -3.07 13.45 9.33
CA GLY A 157 -1.89 13.62 8.46
C GLY A 157 -2.29 13.83 7.00
N PRO A 158 -1.35 14.10 6.12
CA PRO A 158 -1.58 14.22 4.69
C PRO A 158 -1.80 12.85 4.04
N MET A 159 -2.64 12.82 3.00
CA MET A 159 -2.78 11.64 2.14
C MET A 159 -1.50 11.42 1.33
N VAL A 160 -1.10 10.17 1.22
CA VAL A 160 -0.04 9.72 0.31
C VAL A 160 -0.69 9.18 -0.97
N VAL A 161 -0.06 9.42 -2.10
CA VAL A 161 -0.49 8.89 -3.40
C VAL A 161 0.62 8.09 -4.08
N SER A 162 0.23 7.10 -4.86
CA SER A 162 1.11 6.44 -5.83
C SER A 162 0.81 6.95 -7.22
N MET A 163 1.84 7.36 -7.98
CA MET A 163 1.70 7.89 -9.32
C MET A 163 2.10 6.85 -10.37
N ARG A 164 1.35 6.80 -11.43
CA ARG A 164 1.67 6.09 -12.67
C ARG A 164 1.41 6.99 -13.84
N SER A 165 2.31 6.96 -14.80
CA SER A 165 2.18 7.66 -16.06
C SER A 165 1.46 6.76 -17.06
N VAL A 166 0.42 7.27 -17.70
CA VAL A 166 -0.43 6.55 -18.64
C VAL A 166 -0.61 7.37 -19.91
N ARG A 167 -0.58 6.72 -21.09
CA ARG A 167 -0.87 7.40 -22.36
C ARG A 167 -2.19 8.16 -22.27
N ALA A 168 -2.22 9.38 -22.83
CA ALA A 168 -3.36 10.29 -22.72
C ALA A 168 -4.68 9.69 -23.25
N ASP A 169 -4.60 8.90 -24.34
CA ASP A 169 -5.77 8.20 -24.93
C ASP A 169 -6.30 7.04 -24.07
N LEU A 170 -5.53 6.56 -23.08
CA LEU A 170 -5.90 5.47 -22.18
C LEU A 170 -6.33 5.92 -20.78
N VAL A 171 -6.25 7.22 -20.47
CA VAL A 171 -6.58 7.77 -19.14
C VAL A 171 -7.99 7.38 -18.70
N SER A 172 -8.99 7.61 -19.55
CA SER A 172 -10.40 7.26 -19.21
C SER A 172 -10.54 5.76 -18.93
N ARG A 173 -9.85 4.91 -19.72
CA ARG A 173 -9.86 3.45 -19.52
C ARG A 173 -9.21 3.09 -18.19
N ALA A 174 -8.08 3.71 -17.84
CA ALA A 174 -7.41 3.47 -16.55
C ALA A 174 -8.31 3.82 -15.37
N VAL A 175 -9.02 4.96 -15.43
CA VAL A 175 -10.01 5.37 -14.43
C VAL A 175 -11.13 4.34 -14.31
N MET A 176 -11.71 3.91 -15.44
CA MET A 176 -12.81 2.92 -15.46
C MET A 176 -12.38 1.56 -14.89
N VAL A 177 -11.20 1.07 -15.26
CA VAL A 177 -10.69 -0.21 -14.74
C VAL A 177 -10.48 -0.12 -13.23
N THR A 178 -9.75 0.89 -12.76
CA THR A 178 -9.40 0.98 -11.32
C THR A 178 -10.60 1.33 -10.44
N SER A 179 -11.61 2.05 -10.96
CA SER A 179 -12.84 2.35 -10.20
C SER A 179 -13.62 1.10 -9.77
N ARG A 180 -13.43 -0.03 -10.48
CA ARG A 180 -14.02 -1.32 -10.12
C ARG A 180 -13.38 -1.99 -8.91
N PHE A 181 -12.27 -1.44 -8.40
CA PHE A 181 -11.53 -1.95 -7.25
C PHE A 181 -11.62 -1.02 -6.03
N PRO A 182 -12.83 -0.68 -5.51
CA PRO A 182 -12.97 0.28 -4.42
C PRO A 182 -12.21 -0.14 -3.16
N ASN A 183 -12.10 -1.44 -2.91
CA ASN A 183 -11.36 -2.02 -1.79
C ASN A 183 -9.82 -2.02 -2.00
N HIS A 184 -9.35 -1.48 -3.12
CA HIS A 184 -7.93 -1.35 -3.47
C HIS A 184 -7.62 0.06 -3.95
N HIS A 185 -8.13 1.06 -3.23
CA HIS A 185 -8.05 2.51 -3.50
C HIS A 185 -8.98 3.01 -4.62
N GLY A 186 -9.53 2.15 -5.49
CA GLY A 186 -10.52 2.50 -6.51
C GLY A 186 -10.01 3.48 -7.58
N ALA A 187 -10.89 4.38 -8.02
CA ALA A 187 -10.55 5.44 -8.97
C ALA A 187 -9.46 6.38 -8.42
N PRO A 188 -8.64 6.99 -9.30
CA PRO A 188 -7.62 7.94 -8.88
C PRO A 188 -8.20 9.14 -8.13
N VAL A 189 -7.38 9.77 -7.31
CA VAL A 189 -7.73 11.00 -6.57
C VAL A 189 -7.38 12.26 -7.36
N HIS A 190 -6.42 12.14 -8.30
CA HIS A 190 -6.02 13.25 -9.16
C HIS A 190 -5.48 12.74 -10.50
N VAL A 191 -5.65 13.54 -11.56
CA VAL A 191 -5.14 13.30 -12.91
C VAL A 191 -4.56 14.61 -13.44
N GLY A 192 -3.34 14.57 -13.96
CA GLY A 192 -2.69 15.74 -14.59
C GLY A 192 -1.72 16.44 -13.65
N ASP A 193 -1.81 17.77 -13.54
CA ASP A 193 -0.80 18.60 -12.88
C ASP A 193 -0.52 18.20 -11.41
N PRO A 194 0.68 17.70 -11.09
CA PRO A 194 1.05 17.30 -9.73
C PRO A 194 1.06 18.48 -8.73
N ALA A 195 1.30 19.71 -9.21
CA ALA A 195 1.34 20.90 -8.34
C ALA A 195 -0.01 21.17 -7.68
N ALA A 196 -1.13 20.80 -8.32
CA ALA A 196 -2.48 20.93 -7.77
C ALA A 196 -2.70 20.13 -6.48
N ILE A 197 -1.92 19.07 -6.26
CA ILE A 197 -1.96 18.25 -5.04
C ILE A 197 -0.68 18.38 -4.21
N GLY A 198 0.10 19.46 -4.41
CA GLY A 198 1.27 19.82 -3.61
C GLY A 198 2.56 19.09 -3.97
N ILE A 199 2.60 18.30 -5.03
CA ILE A 199 3.81 17.62 -5.49
C ILE A 199 4.59 18.58 -6.41
N ARG A 200 5.79 18.95 -5.98
CA ARG A 200 6.61 19.96 -6.69
C ARG A 200 7.46 19.36 -7.81
N ASP A 201 7.94 18.14 -7.60
CA ASP A 201 8.87 17.47 -8.51
C ASP A 201 8.63 15.97 -8.53
N LEU A 202 8.22 15.43 -9.67
CA LEU A 202 8.00 14.00 -9.86
C LEU A 202 9.31 13.20 -9.93
N SER A 203 10.44 13.83 -10.17
CA SER A 203 11.74 13.16 -10.22
C SER A 203 12.27 12.78 -8.83
N THR A 204 11.69 13.36 -7.77
CA THR A 204 12.09 13.14 -6.37
C THR A 204 10.94 12.59 -5.52
N PRO A 205 10.53 11.32 -5.73
CA PRO A 205 9.48 10.71 -4.93
C PRO A 205 9.92 10.54 -3.46
N ASP A 206 8.97 10.69 -2.52
CA ASP A 206 9.23 10.44 -1.10
C ASP A 206 9.58 8.98 -0.84
N TRP A 207 8.97 8.05 -1.61
CA TRP A 207 9.29 6.63 -1.63
C TRP A 207 9.22 6.10 -3.06
N GLY A 208 10.06 5.10 -3.36
CA GLY A 208 10.13 4.49 -4.68
C GLY A 208 11.57 4.25 -5.13
N ARG A 209 11.74 3.78 -6.35
CA ARG A 209 13.06 3.58 -6.96
C ARG A 209 13.28 4.60 -8.07
N GLY A 210 14.23 5.50 -7.85
CA GLY A 210 14.73 6.43 -8.85
C GLY A 210 13.72 7.51 -9.29
N PRO A 211 14.14 8.36 -10.21
CA PRO A 211 13.28 9.43 -10.72
C PRO A 211 12.12 8.84 -11.55
N VAL A 212 10.94 9.39 -11.34
CA VAL A 212 9.76 9.05 -12.15
C VAL A 212 9.64 10.05 -13.29
N THR A 213 9.51 9.55 -14.50
CA THR A 213 9.43 10.37 -15.71
C THR A 213 8.08 10.20 -16.38
N VAL A 214 7.45 11.30 -16.74
CA VAL A 214 6.28 11.34 -17.62
C VAL A 214 6.79 11.50 -19.05
N LEU A 215 6.54 10.51 -19.92
CA LEU A 215 6.99 10.57 -21.31
C LEU A 215 6.06 11.45 -22.16
N PRO A 216 6.51 11.96 -23.31
CA PRO A 216 5.67 12.68 -24.24
C PRO A 216 4.40 11.89 -24.62
N GLY A 217 3.24 12.52 -24.52
CA GLY A 217 1.94 11.89 -24.78
C GLY A 217 1.36 11.11 -23.61
N GLU A 218 2.02 11.12 -22.45
CA GLU A 218 1.51 10.53 -21.22
C GLU A 218 0.97 11.58 -20.24
N VAL A 219 0.11 11.12 -19.32
CA VAL A 219 -0.48 11.93 -18.27
C VAL A 219 -0.21 11.24 -16.93
N PRO A 220 0.30 11.96 -15.92
CA PRO A 220 0.43 11.39 -14.57
C PRO A 220 -0.94 11.23 -13.92
N ILE A 221 -1.16 10.06 -13.34
CA ILE A 221 -2.39 9.71 -12.63
C ILE A 221 -2.01 9.29 -11.21
N PHE A 222 -2.76 9.78 -10.22
CA PHE A 222 -2.45 9.61 -8.81
C PHE A 222 -3.57 8.85 -8.10
N TRP A 223 -3.23 7.71 -7.51
CA TRP A 223 -4.12 6.91 -6.66
C TRP A 223 -3.74 7.08 -5.20
N ALA A 224 -4.73 7.10 -4.32
CA ALA A 224 -4.45 7.00 -2.89
C ALA A 224 -3.59 5.78 -2.58
N CYS A 225 -2.75 5.86 -1.56
CA CYS A 225 -1.76 4.84 -1.24
C CYS A 225 -1.86 4.40 0.22
N GLY A 226 -1.70 3.10 0.46
CA GLY A 226 -1.65 2.51 1.79
C GLY A 226 -0.39 2.85 2.60
N VAL A 227 0.49 3.68 2.08
CA VAL A 227 1.57 4.32 2.85
C VAL A 227 1.06 5.51 3.69
N THR A 228 -0.15 6.01 3.45
CA THR A 228 -0.76 7.12 4.22
C THR A 228 -0.66 6.94 5.75
N PRO A 229 -0.88 5.76 6.36
CA PRO A 229 -0.67 5.58 7.81
C PRO A 229 0.74 5.89 8.30
N GLN A 230 1.77 5.87 7.45
CA GLN A 230 3.14 6.23 7.85
C GLN A 230 3.28 7.74 8.05
N THR A 231 2.66 8.56 7.21
CA THR A 231 2.59 10.02 7.46
C THR A 231 1.74 10.33 8.70
N VAL A 232 0.67 9.57 8.92
CA VAL A 232 -0.15 9.67 10.13
C VAL A 232 0.66 9.30 11.38
N ALA A 233 1.52 8.27 11.32
CA ALA A 233 2.41 7.91 12.43
C ALA A 233 3.37 9.07 12.78
N GLN A 234 3.95 9.70 11.77
CA GLN A 234 4.90 10.81 11.94
C GLN A 234 4.22 12.06 12.52
N GLU A 235 3.02 12.41 12.04
CA GLU A 235 2.28 13.60 12.49
C GLU A 235 1.62 13.40 13.86
N SER A 236 0.95 12.24 14.06
CA SER A 236 0.15 11.97 15.25
C SER A 236 0.96 11.36 16.41
N LYS A 237 2.17 10.90 16.16
CA LYS A 237 3.16 10.40 17.12
C LYS A 237 2.59 9.35 18.10
N PRO A 238 1.95 8.28 17.63
CA PRO A 238 1.49 7.20 18.49
C PRO A 238 2.65 6.54 19.23
N GLY A 239 2.36 5.92 20.39
CA GLY A 239 3.38 5.24 21.19
C GLY A 239 4.11 4.14 20.42
N LEU A 240 3.36 3.39 19.60
CA LEU A 240 3.86 2.38 18.67
C LEU A 240 2.93 2.32 17.45
N MET A 241 3.50 2.22 16.26
CA MET A 241 2.83 1.81 15.03
C MET A 241 3.81 1.01 14.16
N ILE A 242 3.44 -0.19 13.76
CA ILE A 242 4.20 -0.99 12.81
C ILE A 242 3.45 -0.99 11.47
N THR A 243 4.17 -0.84 10.37
CA THR A 243 3.61 -0.86 9.02
C THR A 243 4.42 -1.78 8.12
N HIS A 244 3.88 -2.13 6.95
CA HIS A 244 4.70 -2.68 5.88
C HIS A 244 5.73 -1.65 5.41
N TYR A 245 6.89 -2.09 4.95
CA TYR A 245 7.81 -1.23 4.21
C TYR A 245 7.15 -0.84 2.87
N PRO A 246 7.26 0.41 2.37
CA PRO A 246 6.65 0.80 1.10
C PRO A 246 6.95 -0.20 -0.02
N MET A 247 5.91 -0.64 -0.74
CA MET A 247 5.95 -1.64 -1.81
C MET A 247 6.23 -3.09 -1.39
N HIS A 248 6.24 -3.41 -0.08
CA HIS A 248 6.47 -4.75 0.48
C HIS A 248 5.21 -5.26 1.17
N MET A 249 4.15 -5.53 0.40
CA MET A 249 2.83 -5.90 0.89
C MET A 249 2.73 -7.39 1.22
N LEU A 250 1.76 -7.74 2.07
CA LEU A 250 1.29 -9.11 2.19
C LEU A 250 0.67 -9.54 0.86
N ILE A 251 1.03 -10.73 0.35
CA ILE A 251 0.39 -11.34 -0.80
C ILE A 251 -0.65 -12.33 -0.29
N SER A 252 -1.91 -12.07 -0.59
CA SER A 252 -3.04 -12.91 -0.16
C SER A 252 -3.26 -14.10 -1.11
N ASP A 253 -4.08 -15.05 -0.67
CA ASP A 253 -4.52 -16.18 -1.50
C ASP A 253 -5.76 -15.83 -2.34
N ILE A 254 -6.30 -14.61 -2.19
CA ILE A 254 -7.50 -14.14 -2.87
C ILE A 254 -7.14 -13.60 -4.26
N PRO A 255 -7.77 -14.08 -5.34
CA PRO A 255 -7.61 -13.50 -6.67
C PRO A 255 -7.96 -12.01 -6.72
N ALA A 256 -7.20 -11.22 -7.47
CA ALA A 256 -7.37 -9.77 -7.57
C ALA A 256 -8.79 -9.34 -8.01
N GLU A 257 -9.44 -10.15 -8.86
CA GLU A 257 -10.76 -9.85 -9.41
C GLU A 257 -11.91 -10.44 -8.56
N GLU A 258 -11.62 -11.15 -7.47
CA GLU A 258 -12.65 -11.69 -6.58
C GLU A 258 -13.33 -10.55 -5.79
N GLY A 259 -14.67 -10.56 -5.78
CA GLY A 259 -15.46 -9.51 -5.13
C GLY A 259 -15.45 -8.15 -5.84
N VAL A 260 -14.89 -8.05 -7.04
CA VAL A 260 -14.99 -6.86 -7.89
C VAL A 260 -16.39 -6.77 -8.46
N PRO A 261 -17.11 -5.63 -8.33
CA PRO A 261 -18.42 -5.46 -8.94
C PRO A 261 -18.36 -5.60 -10.47
N VAL A 262 -19.29 -6.32 -11.06
CA VAL A 262 -19.40 -6.54 -12.52
C VAL A 262 -19.84 -5.26 -13.22
#